data_9522c2451f48122d34cc98ee9617d844
#
_entry.id   9522c2451f48122d34cc98ee9617d844
#
_cell.length_a   1.000
_cell.length_b   1.000
_cell.length_c   1.000
_cell.angle_alpha   90.00
_cell.angle_beta   90.00
_cell.angle_gamma   90.00
#
_symmetry.space_group_name_H-M   'P 1'
#
loop_
_entity.id
_entity.type
_entity.pdbx_description
1 polymer ?
#
loop_
_entity_poly.entity_id
_entity_poly.type
_entity_poly.pdbx_seq_one_letter_code
_entity_poly.pdbx_strand_id
1 'polypeptide(L)'
;MVKHIVFFRLLDEAEGKTKLENALIIREGLLALKDKIDVLVDETVGINIPNAKNTDHDICLTCTFKTWEDLDAYATHPEHVKVAQYIGKCKAARSAVDYEE
;
A
#
# COMPACT_ATOMS: atom_id res chain seq x y z
N MET A 1 -13.70 -14.05 -1.95
CA MET A 1 -13.06 -12.81 -1.46
C MET A 1 -12.35 -12.10 -2.59
N VAL A 2 -12.32 -10.80 -2.54
CA VAL A 2 -11.58 -9.96 -3.49
C VAL A 2 -10.20 -9.68 -2.89
N LYS A 3 -9.16 -9.91 -3.67
CA LYS A 3 -7.78 -9.59 -3.31
C LYS A 3 -7.32 -8.38 -4.12
N HIS A 4 -6.73 -7.42 -3.42
CA HIS A 4 -6.16 -6.21 -3.99
C HIS A 4 -4.68 -6.19 -3.64
N ILE A 5 -3.82 -6.36 -4.64
CA ILE A 5 -2.37 -6.43 -4.43
C ILE A 5 -1.72 -5.28 -5.16
N VAL A 6 -0.92 -4.50 -4.42
CA VAL A 6 -0.27 -3.31 -4.96
C VAL A 6 1.22 -3.35 -4.64
N PHE A 7 2.03 -3.02 -5.62
CA PHE A 7 3.46 -2.86 -5.46
C PHE A 7 3.84 -1.40 -5.68
N PHE A 8 4.67 -0.87 -4.81
CA PHE A 8 5.20 0.48 -4.98
C PHE A 8 6.71 0.45 -5.09
N ARG A 9 7.23 1.17 -6.08
CA ARG A 9 8.64 1.55 -6.11
C ARG A 9 8.74 2.98 -5.59
N LEU A 10 9.67 3.23 -4.67
CA LEU A 10 9.84 4.53 -4.05
C LEU A 10 11.05 5.26 -4.63
N LEU A 11 10.99 6.59 -4.56
CA LEU A 11 12.14 7.44 -4.83
C LEU A 11 13.20 7.22 -3.74
N ASP A 12 14.47 7.39 -4.10
CA ASP A 12 15.57 7.25 -3.12
C ASP A 12 15.45 8.26 -1.98
N GLU A 13 14.95 9.45 -2.28
CA GLU A 13 14.66 10.49 -1.32
C GLU A 13 13.34 11.17 -1.68
N ALA A 14 12.54 11.44 -0.68
CA ALA A 14 11.30 12.21 -0.81
C ALA A 14 10.92 12.77 0.56
N GLU A 15 10.30 13.93 0.57
CA GLU A 15 9.80 14.58 1.79
C GLU A 15 10.88 14.74 2.86
N GLY A 16 12.14 14.96 2.43
CA GLY A 16 13.27 15.11 3.34
C GLY A 16 13.72 13.82 4.02
N LYS A 17 13.31 12.65 3.51
CA LYS A 17 13.56 11.35 4.13
C LYS A 17 14.12 10.35 3.12
N THR A 18 14.77 9.33 3.63
CA THR A 18 15.29 8.23 2.81
C THR A 18 14.17 7.30 2.38
N LYS A 19 14.47 6.45 1.40
CA LYS A 19 13.54 5.43 0.93
C LYS A 19 13.05 4.54 2.08
N LEU A 20 13.94 4.06 2.94
CA LEU A 20 13.55 3.19 4.05
C LEU A 20 12.66 3.91 5.05
N GLU A 21 12.99 5.15 5.40
CA GLU A 21 12.14 5.95 6.28
C GLU A 21 10.73 6.12 5.71
N ASN A 22 10.62 6.42 4.42
CA ASN A 22 9.34 6.55 3.76
C ASN A 22 8.59 5.22 3.69
N ALA A 23 9.29 4.12 3.43
CA ALA A 23 8.67 2.79 3.41
C ALA A 23 8.05 2.44 4.77
N LEU A 24 8.74 2.74 5.86
CA LEU A 24 8.23 2.50 7.21
C LEU A 24 7.02 3.37 7.53
N ILE A 25 7.04 4.65 7.14
CA ILE A 25 5.91 5.56 7.33
C ILE A 25 4.69 5.07 6.54
N ILE A 26 4.89 4.67 5.30
CA ILE A 26 3.82 4.17 4.43
C ILE A 26 3.23 2.88 5.02
N ARG A 27 4.07 1.96 5.47
CA ARG A 27 3.60 0.72 6.08
C ARG A 27 2.73 0.99 7.30
N GLU A 28 3.17 1.87 8.20
CA GLU A 28 2.39 2.23 9.39
C GLU A 28 1.06 2.87 9.02
N GLY A 29 1.08 3.78 8.06
CA GLY A 29 -0.14 4.44 7.59
C GLY A 29 -1.14 3.45 6.99
N LEU A 30 -0.67 2.52 6.17
CA LEU A 30 -1.53 1.50 5.56
C LEU A 30 -2.08 0.54 6.60
N LEU A 31 -1.24 0.03 7.51
CA LEU A 31 -1.68 -0.91 8.54
C LEU A 31 -2.70 -0.28 9.50
N ALA A 32 -2.60 1.01 9.75
CA ALA A 32 -3.56 1.72 10.60
C ALA A 32 -4.98 1.76 10.00
N LEU A 33 -5.10 1.58 8.68
CA LEU A 33 -6.40 1.61 8.01
C LEU A 33 -7.30 0.45 8.40
N LYS A 34 -6.74 -0.67 8.85
CA LYS A 34 -7.51 -1.83 9.28
C LYS A 34 -8.51 -1.47 10.39
N ASP A 35 -8.12 -0.59 11.31
CA ASP A 35 -8.97 -0.17 12.42
C ASP A 35 -9.89 1.00 12.05
N LYS A 36 -9.68 1.62 10.90
CA LYS A 36 -10.43 2.81 10.48
C LYS A 36 -11.44 2.53 9.39
N ILE A 37 -11.25 1.46 8.64
CA ILE A 37 -12.08 1.14 7.46
C ILE A 37 -12.68 -0.25 7.65
N ASP A 38 -13.96 -0.29 7.97
CA ASP A 38 -14.65 -1.52 8.37
C ASP A 38 -14.66 -2.60 7.28
N VAL A 39 -14.70 -2.19 6.01
CA VAL A 39 -14.78 -3.14 4.89
C VAL A 39 -13.46 -3.85 4.60
N LEU A 40 -12.36 -3.38 5.17
CA LEU A 40 -11.05 -4.03 5.03
C LEU A 40 -11.00 -5.26 5.94
N VAL A 41 -11.14 -6.44 5.33
CA VAL A 41 -11.19 -7.71 6.06
C VAL A 41 -9.81 -8.07 6.63
N ASP A 42 -8.79 -7.93 5.80
CA ASP A 42 -7.41 -8.26 6.18
C ASP A 42 -6.44 -7.47 5.31
N GLU A 43 -5.25 -7.22 5.83
CA GLU A 43 -4.18 -6.63 5.04
C GLU A 43 -2.81 -7.04 5.56
N THR A 44 -1.86 -7.11 4.64
CA THR A 44 -0.45 -7.26 4.96
C THR A 44 0.35 -6.26 4.16
N VAL A 45 1.44 -5.78 4.74
CA VAL A 45 2.36 -4.87 4.07
C VAL A 45 3.77 -5.40 4.26
N GLY A 46 4.42 -5.78 3.16
CA GLY A 46 5.81 -6.23 3.15
C GLY A 46 6.71 -5.15 2.59
N ILE A 47 7.89 -5.00 3.19
CA ILE A 47 8.94 -4.14 2.67
C ILE A 47 10.03 -5.05 2.12
N ASN A 48 10.52 -4.75 0.91
CA ASN A 48 11.56 -5.53 0.28
C ASN A 48 12.83 -5.55 1.13
N ILE A 49 13.52 -6.69 1.12
CA ILE A 49 14.76 -6.83 1.88
C ILE A 49 15.88 -6.04 1.20
N PRO A 50 16.87 -5.55 1.97
CA PRO A 50 18.05 -4.91 1.39
C PRO A 50 18.79 -5.90 0.47
N ASN A 51 19.31 -5.40 -0.62
CA ASN A 51 20.10 -6.18 -1.57
C ASN A 51 19.33 -7.34 -2.22
N ALA A 52 18.00 -7.25 -2.29
CA ALA A 52 17.19 -8.22 -3.02
C ALA A 52 17.59 -8.24 -4.50
N LYS A 53 17.58 -9.43 -5.10
CA LYS A 53 17.92 -9.63 -6.51
C LYS A 53 16.67 -9.93 -7.31
N ASN A 54 16.66 -9.47 -8.56
CA ASN A 54 15.55 -9.70 -9.49
C ASN A 54 14.23 -9.08 -9.02
N THR A 55 14.31 -8.01 -8.24
CA THR A 55 13.15 -7.23 -7.77
C THR A 55 13.42 -5.74 -7.99
N ASP A 56 12.37 -4.99 -8.23
CA ASP A 56 12.48 -3.56 -8.55
C ASP A 56 11.46 -2.69 -7.80
N HIS A 57 10.69 -3.29 -6.89
CA HIS A 57 9.71 -2.58 -6.07
C HIS A 57 10.05 -2.74 -4.60
N ASP A 58 9.57 -1.80 -3.80
CA ASP A 58 10.01 -1.65 -2.40
C ASP A 58 8.95 -2.09 -1.40
N ILE A 59 7.66 -2.00 -1.76
CA ILE A 59 6.55 -2.31 -0.87
C ILE A 59 5.54 -3.19 -1.60
N CYS A 60 5.03 -4.21 -0.89
CA CYS A 60 3.93 -5.04 -1.35
C CYS A 60 2.78 -4.92 -0.36
N LEU A 61 1.62 -4.41 -0.82
CA LEU A 61 0.39 -4.33 -0.05
C LEU A 61 -0.56 -5.41 -0.55
N THR A 62 -1.12 -6.19 0.37
CA THR A 62 -2.17 -7.16 0.05
C THR A 62 -3.38 -6.86 0.93
N CYS A 63 -4.52 -6.55 0.31
CA CYS A 63 -5.78 -6.29 0.99
C CYS A 63 -6.82 -7.32 0.60
N THR A 64 -7.71 -7.67 1.54
CA THR A 64 -8.81 -8.59 1.32
C THR A 64 -10.13 -7.88 1.60
N PHE A 65 -11.09 -8.03 0.69
CA PHE A 65 -12.45 -7.49 0.81
C PHE A 65 -13.48 -8.59 0.51
N LYS A 66 -14.70 -8.42 0.98
CA LYS A 66 -15.78 -9.37 0.67
C LYS A 66 -16.31 -9.17 -0.74
N THR A 67 -16.38 -7.92 -1.21
CA THR A 67 -17.00 -7.57 -2.49
C THR A 67 -16.18 -6.51 -3.21
N TRP A 68 -16.45 -6.34 -4.52
CA TRP A 68 -15.87 -5.26 -5.31
C TRP A 68 -16.32 -3.88 -4.81
N GLU A 69 -17.55 -3.77 -4.34
CA GLU A 69 -18.08 -2.53 -3.78
C GLU A 69 -17.30 -2.12 -2.53
N ASP A 70 -16.91 -3.10 -1.72
CA ASP A 70 -16.10 -2.85 -0.53
C ASP A 70 -14.70 -2.35 -0.89
N LEU A 71 -14.11 -2.89 -1.95
CA LEU A 71 -12.84 -2.37 -2.45
C LEU A 71 -12.97 -0.90 -2.90
N ASP A 72 -14.05 -0.57 -3.62
CA ASP A 72 -14.29 0.81 -4.04
C ASP A 72 -14.50 1.73 -2.83
N ALA A 73 -15.23 1.27 -1.82
CA ALA A 73 -15.45 2.03 -0.59
C ALA A 73 -14.13 2.31 0.15
N TYR A 74 -13.23 1.33 0.16
CA TYR A 74 -11.89 1.51 0.72
C TYR A 74 -11.09 2.54 -0.08
N ALA A 75 -11.07 2.40 -1.40
CA ALA A 75 -10.27 3.26 -2.27
C ALA A 75 -10.65 4.74 -2.15
N THR A 76 -11.93 5.03 -1.94
CA THR A 76 -12.44 6.40 -1.83
C THR A 76 -12.58 6.90 -0.39
N HIS A 77 -12.30 6.05 0.59
CA HIS A 77 -12.42 6.43 2.00
C HIS A 77 -11.43 7.57 2.34
N PRO A 78 -11.87 8.61 3.07
CA PRO A 78 -10.99 9.74 3.40
C PRO A 78 -9.69 9.34 4.09
N GLU A 79 -9.72 8.32 4.95
CA GLU A 79 -8.52 7.86 5.63
C GLU A 79 -7.52 7.20 4.67
N HIS A 80 -8.03 6.44 3.68
CA HIS A 80 -7.19 5.89 2.62
C HIS A 80 -6.60 6.99 1.74
N VAL A 81 -7.40 7.98 1.38
CA VAL A 81 -6.97 9.10 0.54
C VAL A 81 -5.80 9.84 1.17
N LYS A 82 -5.82 10.05 2.49
CA LYS A 82 -4.70 10.69 3.20
C LYS A 82 -3.40 9.92 3.05
N VAL A 83 -3.44 8.61 3.22
CA VAL A 83 -2.25 7.75 3.06
C VAL A 83 -1.81 7.74 1.61
N ALA A 84 -2.75 7.63 0.68
CA ALA A 84 -2.45 7.62 -0.76
C ALA A 84 -1.77 8.93 -1.20
N GLN A 85 -2.14 10.06 -0.62
CA GLN A 85 -1.50 11.34 -0.92
C GLN A 85 -0.03 11.33 -0.52
N TYR A 86 0.29 10.80 0.66
CA TYR A 86 1.68 10.67 1.08
C TYR A 86 2.47 9.72 0.18
N ILE A 87 1.87 8.58 -0.15
CA ILE A 87 2.49 7.62 -1.09
C ILE A 87 2.77 8.31 -2.42
N GLY A 88 1.83 9.13 -2.90
CA GLY A 88 1.99 9.88 -4.15
C GLY A 88 3.21 10.79 -4.17
N LYS A 89 3.60 11.32 -3.02
CA LYS A 89 4.80 12.17 -2.90
C LYS A 89 6.11 11.38 -2.90
N CYS A 90 6.04 10.09 -2.56
CA CYS A 90 7.22 9.24 -2.38
C CYS A 90 7.43 8.23 -3.49
N LYS A 91 6.39 7.88 -4.24
CA LYS A 91 6.47 6.78 -5.22
C LYS A 91 7.13 7.20 -6.51
N ALA A 92 7.89 6.26 -7.08
CA ALA A 92 8.42 6.34 -8.44
C ALA A 92 7.56 5.54 -9.42
N ALA A 93 6.92 4.46 -8.94
CA ALA A 93 6.05 3.61 -9.77
C ALA A 93 5.05 2.87 -8.91
N ARG A 94 3.94 2.44 -9.52
CA ARG A 94 2.90 1.63 -8.90
C ARG A 94 2.44 0.56 -9.88
N SER A 95 2.26 -0.65 -9.38
CA SER A 95 1.65 -1.75 -10.13
C SER A 95 0.60 -2.42 -9.24
N ALA A 96 -0.48 -2.91 -9.82
CA ALA A 96 -1.56 -3.50 -9.05
C ALA A 96 -2.25 -4.62 -9.80
N VAL A 97 -2.78 -5.58 -9.02
CA VAL A 97 -3.63 -6.67 -9.53
C VAL A 97 -4.77 -6.84 -8.56
N ASP A 98 -6.00 -6.90 -9.08
CA ASP A 98 -7.20 -7.21 -8.32
C ASP A 98 -7.81 -8.50 -8.88
N TYR A 99 -8.15 -9.44 -8.00
CA TYR A 99 -8.75 -10.70 -8.45
C TYR A 99 -9.63 -11.31 -7.38
N GLU A 100 -10.49 -12.23 -7.79
CA GLU A 100 -11.32 -13.02 -6.88
C GLU A 100 -10.64 -14.35 -6.58
N GLU A 101 -10.76 -14.73 -5.33
CA GLU A 101 -10.18 -15.97 -4.83
C GLU A 101 -11.22 -16.85 -4.16
#